data_fc09831c1cfa870d0a05119959c1d42f
#
_entry.id   fc09831c1cfa870d0a05119959c1d42f
#
_cell.length_a   1.000
_cell.length_b   1.000
_cell.length_c   1.000
_cell.angle_alpha   90.00
_cell.angle_beta   90.00
_cell.angle_gamma   90.00
#
_symmetry.space_group_name_H-M   'P 1'
#
loop_
_entity.id
_entity.type
_entity.pdbx_description
1 polymer ?
#
loop_
_entity_poly.entity_id
_entity_poly.type
_entity_poly.pdbx_seq_one_letter_code
_entity_poly.pdbx_strand_id
1 'polypeptide(L)'
;MSGSSSRRKGARAEQAVARMLRAWGWAARTSRSVQGVQGGADLITDCPLSIEVKDHQRVELAAWLDQAVRQAEPGRPGVVFAKKRGKGNPEDWYAVMRVADLLALLKDVR
;
A
#
# COMPACT_ATOMS: atom_id res chain seq x y z
N MET A 1 -2.71 21.84 -13.33
CA MET A 1 -2.20 20.51 -13.00
C MET A 1 -3.10 19.42 -13.55
N SER A 2 -2.57 18.51 -14.25
CA SER A 2 -3.38 17.48 -14.87
C SER A 2 -3.53 16.25 -13.99
N GLY A 3 -4.69 15.61 -14.07
CA GLY A 3 -4.91 14.33 -13.39
C GLY A 3 -3.97 13.25 -13.88
N SER A 4 -3.45 13.36 -15.12
CA SER A 4 -2.54 12.35 -15.64
C SER A 4 -1.19 12.37 -14.94
N SER A 5 -0.69 13.53 -14.48
CA SER A 5 0.53 13.58 -13.66
C SER A 5 0.35 12.87 -12.34
N SER A 6 -0.78 13.10 -11.66
CA SER A 6 -1.08 12.43 -10.40
C SER A 6 -1.23 10.93 -10.58
N ARG A 7 -1.88 10.51 -11.67
CA ARG A 7 -2.03 9.08 -11.96
C ARG A 7 -0.68 8.41 -12.22
N ARG A 8 0.21 9.08 -12.98
CA ARG A 8 1.54 8.52 -13.24
C ARG A 8 2.37 8.41 -11.98
N LYS A 9 2.28 9.42 -11.10
CA LYS A 9 2.99 9.41 -9.83
C LYS A 9 2.50 8.26 -8.94
N GLY A 10 1.19 8.09 -8.86
CA GLY A 10 0.59 6.97 -8.12
C GLY A 10 1.01 5.63 -8.68
N ALA A 11 0.98 5.49 -10.01
CA ALA A 11 1.37 4.24 -10.66
C ALA A 11 2.84 3.90 -10.40
N ARG A 12 3.72 4.90 -10.44
CA ARG A 12 5.15 4.67 -10.16
C ARG A 12 5.37 4.23 -8.72
N ALA A 13 4.65 4.85 -7.77
CA ALA A 13 4.76 4.48 -6.37
C ALA A 13 4.30 3.05 -6.14
N GLU A 14 3.16 2.68 -6.73
CA GLU A 14 2.64 1.32 -6.61
C GLU A 14 3.58 0.29 -7.22
N GLN A 15 4.16 0.60 -8.38
CA GLN A 15 5.13 -0.29 -9.02
C GLN A 15 6.38 -0.46 -8.18
N ALA A 16 6.85 0.62 -7.54
CA ALA A 16 8.00 0.53 -6.65
C ALA A 16 7.72 -0.39 -5.46
N VAL A 17 6.52 -0.29 -4.88
CA VAL A 17 6.11 -1.19 -3.79
C VAL A 17 6.04 -2.62 -4.26
N ALA A 18 5.45 -2.87 -5.44
CA ALA A 18 5.36 -4.23 -5.98
C ALA A 18 6.75 -4.84 -6.17
N ARG A 19 7.70 -4.06 -6.73
CA ARG A 19 9.07 -4.55 -6.91
C ARG A 19 9.73 -4.86 -5.56
N MET A 20 9.52 -4.00 -4.56
CA MET A 20 10.05 -4.23 -3.22
C MET A 20 9.52 -5.53 -2.63
N LEU A 21 8.21 -5.74 -2.71
CA LEU A 21 7.61 -6.97 -2.17
C LEU A 21 8.17 -8.21 -2.86
N ARG A 22 8.34 -8.16 -4.17
CA ARG A 22 8.95 -9.28 -4.91
C ARG A 22 10.39 -9.52 -4.46
N ALA A 23 11.15 -8.47 -4.21
CA ALA A 23 12.52 -8.60 -3.72
C ALA A 23 12.57 -9.25 -2.33
N TRP A 24 11.52 -9.06 -1.55
CA TRP A 24 11.39 -9.69 -0.23
C TRP A 24 10.84 -11.12 -0.30
N GLY A 25 10.46 -11.58 -1.48
CA GLY A 25 10.04 -12.96 -1.67
C GLY A 25 8.54 -13.18 -1.83
N TRP A 26 7.74 -12.13 -1.83
CA TRP A 26 6.30 -12.26 -2.07
C TRP A 26 5.97 -12.09 -3.54
N ALA A 27 4.90 -12.72 -4.00
CA ALA A 27 4.30 -12.37 -5.27
C ALA A 27 3.63 -11.01 -5.11
N ALA A 28 3.77 -10.15 -6.10
CA ALA A 28 3.13 -8.83 -6.04
C ALA A 28 3.02 -8.21 -7.43
N ARG A 29 1.89 -7.57 -7.67
CA ARG A 29 1.67 -6.73 -8.84
C ARG A 29 0.63 -5.66 -8.47
N THR A 30 0.56 -4.61 -9.28
CA THR A 30 -0.39 -3.53 -9.00
C THR A 30 -1.78 -3.94 -9.45
N SER A 31 -2.80 -3.49 -8.72
CA SER A 31 -4.20 -3.76 -9.08
C SER A 31 -4.54 -3.15 -10.43
N ARG A 32 -4.01 -1.95 -10.72
CA ARG A 32 -4.31 -1.28 -11.99
C ARG A 32 -3.71 -2.01 -13.20
N SER A 33 -2.75 -2.91 -12.99
CA SER A 33 -2.18 -3.69 -14.08
C SER A 33 -3.05 -4.90 -14.46
N VAL A 34 -4.09 -5.19 -13.67
CA VAL A 34 -4.95 -6.35 -13.88
C VAL A 34 -6.30 -5.87 -14.36
N GLN A 35 -6.66 -6.29 -15.58
CA GLN A 35 -7.93 -5.90 -16.18
C GLN A 35 -9.10 -6.46 -15.39
N GLY A 36 -10.11 -5.64 -15.17
CA GLY A 36 -11.33 -6.06 -14.48
C GLY A 36 -11.32 -5.90 -12.98
N VAL A 37 -10.17 -5.55 -12.38
CA VAL A 37 -10.11 -5.28 -10.95
C VAL A 37 -10.70 -3.90 -10.67
N GLN A 38 -11.68 -3.84 -9.78
CA GLN A 38 -12.34 -2.59 -9.39
C GLN A 38 -12.36 -2.49 -7.88
N GLY A 39 -11.93 -1.36 -7.36
CA GLY A 39 -11.87 -1.12 -5.92
C GLY A 39 -10.82 -1.98 -5.25
N GLY A 40 -10.86 -2.05 -3.93
CA GLY A 40 -9.92 -2.84 -3.15
C GLY A 40 -8.55 -2.19 -3.01
N ALA A 41 -7.59 -2.98 -2.58
CA ALA A 41 -6.23 -2.50 -2.33
C ALA A 41 -5.47 -2.22 -3.63
N ASP A 42 -4.42 -1.42 -3.53
CA ASP A 42 -3.58 -1.05 -4.68
C ASP A 42 -2.68 -2.18 -5.16
N LEU A 43 -2.42 -3.16 -4.33
CA LEU A 43 -1.53 -4.29 -4.64
C LEU A 43 -2.29 -5.61 -4.58
N ILE A 44 -1.95 -6.50 -5.51
CA ILE A 44 -2.36 -7.91 -5.47
C ILE A 44 -1.13 -8.69 -5.05
N THR A 45 -1.15 -9.29 -3.87
CA THR A 45 0.04 -9.90 -3.28
C THR A 45 -0.34 -11.01 -2.30
N ASP A 46 0.56 -11.97 -2.10
CA ASP A 46 0.42 -12.95 -1.03
C ASP A 46 1.06 -12.50 0.29
N CYS A 47 1.67 -11.32 0.32
CA CYS A 47 2.01 -10.66 1.57
C CYS A 47 0.73 -10.47 2.38
N PRO A 48 0.70 -10.83 3.68
CA PRO A 48 -0.56 -10.86 4.44
C PRO A 48 -1.06 -9.48 4.87
N LEU A 49 -0.97 -8.51 3.98
CA LEU A 49 -1.42 -7.13 4.18
C LEU A 49 -2.32 -6.73 3.01
N SER A 50 -3.30 -5.88 3.30
CA SER A 50 -4.05 -5.19 2.26
C SER A 50 -3.47 -3.80 2.13
N ILE A 51 -2.75 -3.52 1.03
CA ILE A 51 -1.85 -2.38 0.95
C ILE A 51 -2.43 -1.28 0.09
N GLU A 52 -2.52 -0.09 0.68
CA GLU A 52 -2.86 1.15 0.00
C GLU A 52 -1.59 1.99 -0.11
N VAL A 53 -1.27 2.47 -1.31
CA VAL A 53 -0.03 3.23 -1.56
C VAL A 53 -0.38 4.69 -1.78
N LYS A 54 0.30 5.59 -1.07
CA LYS A 54 0.07 7.03 -1.16
C LYS A 54 1.36 7.77 -1.47
N ASP A 55 1.31 8.63 -2.49
CA ASP A 55 2.40 9.52 -2.86
C ASP A 55 1.81 10.92 -3.01
N HIS A 56 1.65 11.61 -1.89
CA HIS A 56 1.05 12.94 -1.83
C HIS A 56 1.92 13.89 -1.03
N GLN A 57 1.96 15.15 -1.44
CA GLN A 57 2.66 16.17 -0.66
C GLN A 57 1.96 16.43 0.67
N ARG A 58 0.64 16.48 0.63
CA ARG A 58 -0.15 16.74 1.84
C ARG A 58 -0.51 15.42 2.51
N VAL A 59 -0.13 15.30 3.76
CA VAL A 59 -0.36 14.08 4.53
C VAL A 59 -1.75 14.11 5.16
N GLU A 60 -2.53 13.06 4.95
CA GLU A 60 -3.88 12.92 5.50
C GLU A 60 -4.02 11.49 6.05
N LEU A 61 -3.25 11.19 7.09
CA LEU A 61 -3.12 9.83 7.60
C LEU A 61 -4.45 9.22 8.03
N ALA A 62 -5.29 9.99 8.72
CA ALA A 62 -6.56 9.45 9.20
C ALA A 62 -7.44 9.00 8.04
N ALA A 63 -7.60 9.86 7.02
CA ALA A 63 -8.43 9.52 5.87
C ALA A 63 -7.84 8.36 5.07
N TRP A 64 -6.53 8.34 4.92
CA TRP A 64 -5.86 7.27 4.19
C TRP A 64 -6.02 5.93 4.88
N LEU A 65 -5.84 5.90 6.20
CA LEU A 65 -5.97 4.67 6.96
C LEU A 65 -7.42 4.18 6.96
N ASP A 66 -8.38 5.09 7.12
CA ASP A 66 -9.79 4.73 7.04
C ASP A 66 -10.12 4.07 5.69
N GLN A 67 -9.57 4.62 4.60
CA GLN A 67 -9.74 4.03 3.28
C GLN A 67 -9.14 2.64 3.21
N ALA A 68 -7.90 2.48 3.67
CA ALA A 68 -7.21 1.19 3.64
C ALA A 68 -7.98 0.12 4.43
N VAL A 69 -8.52 0.50 5.58
CA VAL A 69 -9.30 -0.42 6.42
C VAL A 69 -10.61 -0.81 5.73
N ARG A 70 -11.31 0.17 5.13
CA ARG A 70 -12.56 -0.12 4.43
C ARG A 70 -12.35 -1.04 3.23
N GLN A 71 -11.22 -0.91 2.54
CA GLN A 71 -10.93 -1.67 1.32
C GLN A 71 -10.20 -2.97 1.60
N ALA A 72 -9.86 -3.25 2.86
CA ALA A 72 -9.06 -4.40 3.20
C ALA A 72 -9.79 -5.71 2.88
N GLU A 73 -9.05 -6.66 2.33
CA GLU A 73 -9.56 -7.98 2.09
C GLU A 73 -9.80 -8.69 3.43
N PRO A 74 -10.81 -9.61 3.48
CA PRO A 74 -11.05 -10.37 4.70
C PRO A 74 -9.79 -11.11 5.17
N GLY A 75 -9.50 -11.00 6.44
CA GLY A 75 -8.35 -11.66 7.06
C GLY A 75 -7.02 -10.93 6.90
N ARG A 76 -7.00 -9.77 6.23
CA ARG A 76 -5.79 -8.97 6.07
C ARG A 76 -5.98 -7.59 6.65
N PRO A 77 -5.03 -7.09 7.46
CA PRO A 77 -5.13 -5.71 7.94
C PRO A 77 -4.90 -4.72 6.81
N GLY A 78 -5.64 -3.61 6.86
CA GLY A 78 -5.43 -2.49 5.95
C GLY A 78 -4.21 -1.69 6.39
N VAL A 79 -3.28 -1.46 5.47
CA VAL A 79 -2.03 -0.76 5.75
C VAL A 79 -1.78 0.28 4.66
N VAL A 80 -1.34 1.46 5.07
CA VAL A 80 -0.95 2.50 4.13
C VAL A 80 0.58 2.53 4.03
N PHE A 81 1.11 2.38 2.83
CA PHE A 81 2.52 2.67 2.55
C PHE A 81 2.57 4.07 1.98
N ALA A 82 3.06 5.03 2.77
CA ALA A 82 3.08 6.44 2.40
C ALA A 82 4.50 6.86 2.06
N LYS A 83 4.69 7.38 0.85
CA LYS A 83 6.01 7.76 0.37
C LYS A 83 6.57 8.87 1.25
N LYS A 84 7.80 8.69 1.70
CA LYS A 84 8.54 9.70 2.41
C LYS A 84 9.23 10.61 1.42
N ARG A 85 9.08 11.91 1.61
CA ARG A 85 9.67 12.91 0.72
C ARG A 85 11.17 12.72 0.60
N GLY A 86 11.68 12.73 -0.62
CA GLY A 86 13.10 12.56 -0.90
C GLY A 86 13.61 11.13 -0.86
N LYS A 87 12.73 10.16 -0.61
CA LYS A 87 13.13 8.75 -0.55
C LYS A 87 12.50 7.97 -1.69
N GLY A 88 13.32 7.54 -2.65
CA GLY A 88 12.85 6.74 -3.77
C GLY A 88 12.66 5.27 -3.42
N ASN A 89 13.40 4.77 -2.42
CA ASN A 89 13.29 3.37 -2.02
C ASN A 89 12.13 3.16 -1.06
N PRO A 90 11.11 2.36 -1.45
CA PRO A 90 9.93 2.16 -0.60
C PRO A 90 10.26 1.54 0.76
N GLU A 91 11.42 0.91 0.93
CA GLU A 91 11.81 0.39 2.24
C GLU A 91 12.01 1.50 3.28
N ASP A 92 12.19 2.73 2.81
CA ASP A 92 12.36 3.89 3.69
C ASP A 92 11.08 4.67 3.92
N TRP A 93 9.97 4.23 3.33
CA TRP A 93 8.68 4.91 3.45
C TRP A 93 8.02 4.57 4.78
N TYR A 94 6.90 5.24 5.05
CA TYR A 94 6.11 5.00 6.26
C TYR A 94 5.12 3.88 6.04
N ALA A 95 4.97 3.02 7.04
CA ALA A 95 3.87 2.05 7.07
C ALA A 95 2.93 2.47 8.20
N VAL A 96 1.66 2.66 7.88
CA VAL A 96 0.66 3.15 8.84
C VAL A 96 -0.46 2.14 8.93
N MET A 97 -0.74 1.68 10.13
CA MET A 97 -1.81 0.71 10.38
C MET A 97 -2.37 0.90 11.77
N ARG A 98 -3.52 0.29 12.02
CA ARG A 98 -4.10 0.33 13.37
C ARG A 98 -3.19 -0.44 14.33
N VAL A 99 -3.06 0.10 15.54
CA VAL A 99 -2.24 -0.55 16.57
C VAL A 99 -2.73 -1.98 16.84
N ALA A 100 -4.04 -2.19 16.91
CA ALA A 100 -4.58 -3.52 17.14
C ALA A 100 -4.16 -4.51 16.05
N ASP A 101 -4.13 -4.07 14.80
CA ASP A 101 -3.75 -4.93 13.67
C ASP A 101 -2.26 -5.27 13.71
N LEU A 102 -1.42 -4.32 14.07
CA LEU A 102 0.01 -4.56 14.25
C LEU A 102 0.25 -5.59 15.35
N LEU A 103 -0.40 -5.41 16.48
CA LEU A 103 -0.21 -6.34 17.60
C LEU A 103 -0.68 -7.74 17.25
N ALA A 104 -1.78 -7.86 16.51
CA ALA A 104 -2.26 -9.16 16.05
C ALA A 104 -1.23 -9.84 15.14
N LEU A 105 -0.64 -9.09 14.20
CA LEU A 105 0.40 -9.64 13.33
C LEU A 105 1.59 -10.13 14.13
N LEU A 106 2.04 -9.37 15.12
CA LEU A 106 3.19 -9.75 15.93
C LEU A 106 2.92 -11.03 16.72
N LYS A 107 1.69 -11.25 17.17
CA LYS A 107 1.35 -12.48 17.86
C LYS A 107 1.37 -13.68 16.94
N ASP A 108 1.08 -13.50 15.66
CA ASP A 108 1.06 -14.59 14.70
C ASP A 108 2.46 -15.02 14.25
N VAL A 109 3.47 -14.21 14.49
CA VAL A 109 4.83 -14.42 13.97
C VAL A 109 5.70 -15.25 14.94
N ARG A 110 5.21 -15.75 15.97
CA ARG A 110 5.99 -16.49 16.97
C ARG A 110 6.66 -17.74 16.48
#